data_56a0c5147acedb7082b27e77ee1b6f79
#
_entry.id   56a0c5147acedb7082b27e77ee1b6f79
#
_cell.length_a   1.000
_cell.length_b   1.000
_cell.length_c   1.000
_cell.angle_alpha   90.00
_cell.angle_beta   90.00
_cell.angle_gamma   90.00
#
_symmetry.space_group_name_H-M   'P 1'
#
loop_
_entity.id
_entity.type
_entity.pdbx_description
1 polymer ?
#
loop_
_entity_poly.entity_id
_entity_poly.type
_entity_poly.pdbx_seq_one_letter_code
_entity_poly.pdbx_strand_id
1 'polypeptide(L)'
;MTNAQHAAFNQQRIKVASQSPYEVVIDRGIEFATEEILKVVGATATYLLIHQPALAERAADLAARLTQAGFAAHTHQIEDAESAKTAASATECWDVCANVGLTRADTIIGLGGGAATDLAGFIAATWMRGIKVVHYPTTLLAMVDAAVGGKTGINTPAGKNLVGAFHEPSAVIVDLEVLETLPRDEMVAGSAEIVKAGFIADTQILDLYEADPQAALNPYGSLPELIARAIQVKADVVSVDLKESSLREILNYGHTYGLSLIHISEPTRP
;
A
#
# COMPACT_ATOMS: atom_id res chain seq x y z
N MET A 1 -14.91 29.53 -0.46
CA MET A 1 -15.79 28.40 -0.81
C MET A 1 -16.02 27.61 0.47
N THR A 2 -17.24 27.40 0.82
CA THR A 2 -17.74 27.15 2.17
C THR A 2 -17.48 25.73 2.68
N ASN A 3 -17.14 25.62 3.98
CA ASN A 3 -16.88 24.41 4.80
C ASN A 3 -18.05 23.40 4.94
N ALA A 4 -18.92 23.27 3.96
CA ALA A 4 -20.19 22.55 4.11
C ALA A 4 -20.31 21.27 3.23
N GLN A 5 -19.24 20.77 2.61
CA GLN A 5 -19.31 19.62 1.68
C GLN A 5 -18.45 18.41 2.07
N HIS A 6 -17.90 18.36 3.26
CA HIS A 6 -17.26 17.15 3.75
C HIS A 6 -18.32 16.29 4.43
N ALA A 7 -19.02 15.47 3.66
CA ALA A 7 -19.75 14.36 4.27
C ALA A 7 -18.75 13.57 5.11
N ALA A 8 -19.01 13.44 6.42
CA ALA A 8 -18.14 12.71 7.31
C ALA A 8 -18.04 11.25 6.81
N PHE A 9 -16.88 10.89 6.29
CA PHE A 9 -16.58 9.49 5.99
C PHE A 9 -16.45 8.75 7.32
N ASN A 10 -17.23 7.69 7.48
CA ASN A 10 -17.11 6.85 8.67
C ASN A 10 -15.92 5.90 8.49
N GLN A 11 -15.02 5.87 9.46
CA GLN A 11 -13.91 4.92 9.48
C GLN A 11 -14.37 3.51 9.14
N GLN A 12 -13.67 2.86 8.24
CA GLN A 12 -13.93 1.47 7.87
C GLN A 12 -12.76 0.57 8.26
N ARG A 13 -13.07 -0.66 8.65
CA ARG A 13 -12.10 -1.71 8.99
C ARG A 13 -12.42 -2.96 8.21
N ILE A 14 -11.45 -3.44 7.44
CA ILE A 14 -11.56 -4.66 6.65
C ILE A 14 -10.55 -5.65 7.18
N LYS A 15 -11.05 -6.79 7.65
CA LYS A 15 -10.20 -7.86 8.19
C LYS A 15 -9.70 -8.75 7.06
N VAL A 16 -8.40 -8.94 6.99
CA VAL A 16 -7.75 -9.95 6.14
C VAL A 16 -7.48 -11.17 7.00
N ALA A 17 -8.28 -12.22 6.83
CA ALA A 17 -8.28 -13.42 7.68
C ALA A 17 -7.32 -14.49 7.12
N SER A 18 -6.06 -14.15 6.93
CA SER A 18 -4.99 -14.99 6.40
C SER A 18 -4.21 -15.73 7.49
N GLN A 19 -2.99 -16.19 7.21
CA GLN A 19 -2.14 -16.91 8.20
C GLN A 19 -1.73 -16.01 9.37
N SER A 20 -1.44 -14.73 9.10
CA SER A 20 -1.18 -13.69 10.11
C SER A 20 -2.25 -12.61 9.97
N PRO A 21 -3.44 -12.77 10.58
CA PRO A 21 -4.56 -11.87 10.37
C PRO A 21 -4.22 -10.42 10.73
N TYR A 22 -4.65 -9.50 9.89
CA TYR A 22 -4.47 -8.06 10.10
C TYR A 22 -5.71 -7.28 9.62
N GLU A 23 -5.70 -5.98 9.86
CA GLU A 23 -6.77 -5.09 9.40
C GLU A 23 -6.23 -4.07 8.40
N VAL A 24 -7.06 -3.78 7.40
CA VAL A 24 -6.94 -2.57 6.58
C VAL A 24 -7.89 -1.55 7.17
N VAL A 25 -7.37 -0.40 7.62
CA VAL A 25 -8.16 0.66 8.23
C VAL A 25 -8.17 1.87 7.31
N ILE A 26 -9.36 2.37 7.02
CA ILE A 26 -9.59 3.44 6.04
C ILE A 26 -10.22 4.62 6.77
N ASP A 27 -9.58 5.79 6.71
CA ASP A 27 -10.11 7.06 7.20
C ASP A 27 -9.29 8.22 6.60
N ARG A 28 -9.32 9.39 7.21
CA ARG A 28 -8.65 10.61 6.72
C ARG A 28 -7.73 11.20 7.77
N GLY A 29 -6.58 11.63 7.32
CA GLY A 29 -5.65 12.49 8.05
C GLY A 29 -4.56 11.74 8.81
N ILE A 30 -3.47 12.44 9.04
CA ILE A 30 -2.27 11.89 9.68
C ILE A 30 -2.49 11.58 11.16
N GLU A 31 -3.42 12.28 11.83
CA GLU A 31 -3.84 12.01 13.19
C GLU A 31 -4.40 10.59 13.32
N PHE A 32 -5.37 10.28 12.48
CA PHE A 32 -5.95 8.94 12.36
C PHE A 32 -4.86 7.90 12.08
N ALA A 33 -4.00 8.15 11.09
CA ALA A 33 -2.95 7.21 10.74
C ALA A 33 -2.00 6.95 11.91
N THR A 34 -1.62 7.98 12.65
CA THR A 34 -0.77 7.87 13.83
C THR A 34 -1.42 7.02 14.91
N GLU A 35 -2.69 7.28 15.24
CA GLU A 35 -3.42 6.53 16.25
C GLU A 35 -3.53 5.04 15.92
N GLU A 36 -3.82 4.71 14.67
CA GLU A 36 -3.94 3.32 14.23
C GLU A 36 -2.59 2.59 14.25
N ILE A 37 -1.51 3.25 13.84
CA ILE A 37 -0.17 2.68 13.94
C ILE A 37 0.16 2.35 15.40
N LEU A 38 -0.13 3.25 16.33
CA LEU A 38 0.13 3.05 17.75
C LEU A 38 -0.68 1.91 18.37
N LYS A 39 -1.92 1.67 17.91
CA LYS A 39 -2.76 0.56 18.39
C LYS A 39 -2.21 -0.81 18.00
N VAL A 40 -1.63 -0.92 16.80
CA VAL A 40 -1.30 -2.21 16.20
C VAL A 40 0.02 -2.79 16.69
N VAL A 41 0.97 -1.95 17.04
CA VAL A 41 2.37 -2.39 17.18
C VAL A 41 2.82 -2.82 18.58
N GLY A 42 1.99 -2.66 19.60
CA GLY A 42 2.22 -3.25 20.93
C GLY A 42 3.55 -2.85 21.56
N ALA A 43 4.49 -3.79 21.71
CA ALA A 43 5.76 -3.59 22.41
C ALA A 43 6.87 -2.94 21.55
N THR A 44 6.55 -2.34 20.41
CA THR A 44 7.51 -1.59 19.59
C THR A 44 8.13 -0.45 20.41
N ALA A 45 9.44 -0.29 20.28
CA ALA A 45 10.17 0.83 20.88
C ALA A 45 10.67 1.81 19.81
N THR A 46 11.00 1.29 18.63
CA THR A 46 11.59 2.04 17.51
C THR A 46 10.82 1.81 16.22
N TYR A 47 10.57 2.88 15.49
CA TYR A 47 9.99 2.86 14.15
C TYR A 47 11.02 3.32 13.12
N LEU A 48 11.08 2.64 11.98
CA LEU A 48 11.78 3.12 10.79
C LEU A 48 10.76 3.35 9.67
N LEU A 49 10.63 4.61 9.23
CA LEU A 49 9.78 5.01 8.13
C LEU A 49 10.61 5.00 6.84
N ILE A 50 10.29 4.09 5.92
CA ILE A 50 10.87 4.04 4.57
C ILE A 50 9.92 4.76 3.64
N HIS A 51 10.37 5.84 2.98
CA HIS A 51 9.50 6.71 2.19
C HIS A 51 10.15 7.20 0.90
N GLN A 52 9.30 7.55 -0.09
CA GLN A 52 9.70 8.18 -1.34
C GLN A 52 9.94 9.70 -1.16
N PRO A 53 10.70 10.37 -2.06
CA PRO A 53 11.07 11.78 -1.90
C PRO A 53 9.90 12.74 -1.74
N ALA A 54 8.83 12.55 -2.51
CA ALA A 54 7.63 13.38 -2.46
C ALA A 54 6.90 13.35 -1.10
N LEU A 55 7.22 12.38 -0.24
CA LEU A 55 6.57 12.16 1.05
C LEU A 55 7.44 12.55 2.24
N ALA A 56 8.56 13.23 2.02
CA ALA A 56 9.52 13.59 3.08
C ALA A 56 8.88 14.40 4.21
N GLU A 57 8.04 15.38 3.89
CA GLU A 57 7.33 16.19 4.89
C GLU A 57 6.34 15.34 5.72
N ARG A 58 5.57 14.47 5.04
CA ARG A 58 4.62 13.58 5.72
C ARG A 58 5.33 12.55 6.59
N ALA A 59 6.45 12.02 6.12
CA ALA A 59 7.29 11.11 6.92
C ALA A 59 7.85 11.80 8.16
N ALA A 60 8.32 13.04 8.03
CA ALA A 60 8.84 13.82 9.14
C ALA A 60 7.73 14.15 10.17
N ASP A 61 6.52 14.53 9.74
CA ASP A 61 5.39 14.79 10.63
C ASP A 61 4.98 13.50 11.36
N LEU A 62 4.82 12.38 10.67
CA LEU A 62 4.51 11.10 11.30
C LEU A 62 5.59 10.68 12.32
N ALA A 63 6.87 10.82 11.97
CA ALA A 63 7.97 10.51 12.89
C ALA A 63 7.96 11.42 14.13
N ALA A 64 7.65 12.71 13.97
CA ALA A 64 7.51 13.65 15.08
C ALA A 64 6.37 13.25 16.02
N ARG A 65 5.21 12.85 15.48
CA ARG A 65 4.05 12.39 16.26
C ARG A 65 4.36 11.10 17.03
N LEU A 66 5.03 10.14 16.40
CA LEU A 66 5.46 8.91 17.07
C LEU A 66 6.47 9.24 18.21
N THR A 67 7.36 10.21 17.97
CA THR A 67 8.31 10.67 19.00
C THR A 67 7.60 11.36 20.16
N GLN A 68 6.60 12.20 19.90
CA GLN A 68 5.76 12.82 20.92
C GLN A 68 4.98 11.78 21.74
N ALA A 69 4.61 10.66 21.14
CA ALA A 69 3.98 9.53 21.82
C ALA A 69 4.96 8.68 22.64
N GLY A 70 6.26 9.02 22.67
CA GLY A 70 7.28 8.38 23.49
C GLY A 70 8.09 7.28 22.81
N PHE A 71 8.07 7.19 21.49
CA PHE A 71 8.80 6.18 20.70
C PHE A 71 10.01 6.80 20.01
N ALA A 72 11.03 5.99 19.70
CA ALA A 72 12.06 6.40 18.76
C ALA A 72 11.53 6.26 17.32
N ALA A 73 11.63 7.30 16.51
CA ALA A 73 11.18 7.27 15.13
C ALA A 73 12.25 7.85 14.21
N HIS A 74 12.61 7.09 13.17
CA HIS A 74 13.62 7.44 12.18
C HIS A 74 13.00 7.40 10.79
N THR A 75 13.49 8.25 9.89
CA THR A 75 13.08 8.25 8.48
C THR A 75 14.23 7.85 7.59
N HIS A 76 13.94 7.13 6.53
CA HIS A 76 14.88 6.80 5.47
C HIS A 76 14.23 7.02 4.11
N GLN A 77 14.80 7.95 3.33
CA GLN A 77 14.32 8.23 1.99
C GLN A 77 14.96 7.26 1.00
N ILE A 78 14.12 6.62 0.19
CA ILE A 78 14.53 5.76 -0.93
C ILE A 78 14.38 6.52 -2.26
N GLU A 79 14.87 5.96 -3.35
CA GLU A 79 14.63 6.50 -4.69
C GLU A 79 13.14 6.50 -5.02
N ASP A 80 12.76 7.24 -6.08
CA ASP A 80 11.36 7.32 -6.47
C ASP A 80 10.92 6.12 -7.32
N ALA A 81 9.64 5.81 -7.22
CA ALA A 81 8.95 4.79 -8.01
C ALA A 81 9.67 3.42 -8.02
N GLU A 82 9.64 2.75 -9.15
CA GLU A 82 10.17 1.39 -9.33
C GLU A 82 11.72 1.31 -9.24
N SER A 83 12.44 2.43 -9.41
CA SER A 83 13.90 2.49 -9.24
C SER A 83 14.36 2.16 -7.83
N ALA A 84 13.50 2.38 -6.82
CA ALA A 84 13.77 2.00 -5.44
C ALA A 84 13.86 0.49 -5.21
N LYS A 85 13.25 -0.33 -6.06
CA LYS A 85 13.14 -1.78 -5.83
C LYS A 85 14.39 -2.54 -6.28
N THR A 86 15.56 -2.21 -5.74
CA THR A 86 16.84 -2.83 -6.11
C THR A 86 17.52 -3.50 -4.93
N ALA A 87 18.48 -4.39 -5.22
CA ALA A 87 19.32 -4.99 -4.19
C ALA A 87 20.20 -3.94 -3.48
N ALA A 88 20.63 -2.88 -4.20
CA ALA A 88 21.38 -1.78 -3.60
C ALA A 88 20.55 -1.04 -2.55
N SER A 89 19.33 -0.61 -2.91
CA SER A 89 18.40 0.03 -1.98
C SER A 89 18.06 -0.87 -0.78
N ALA A 90 17.91 -2.19 -1.01
CA ALA A 90 17.69 -3.12 0.09
C ALA A 90 18.88 -3.16 1.05
N THR A 91 20.12 -3.17 0.53
CA THR A 91 21.33 -3.14 1.36
C THR A 91 21.41 -1.85 2.19
N GLU A 92 21.14 -0.70 1.58
CA GLU A 92 21.10 0.58 2.28
C GLU A 92 20.06 0.58 3.42
N CYS A 93 18.85 0.04 3.16
CA CYS A 93 17.82 -0.08 4.18
C CYS A 93 18.27 -0.97 5.35
N TRP A 94 18.95 -2.10 5.09
CA TRP A 94 19.48 -2.96 6.16
C TRP A 94 20.58 -2.25 6.97
N ASP A 95 21.46 -1.48 6.32
CA ASP A 95 22.46 -0.67 7.02
C ASP A 95 21.80 0.38 7.94
N VAL A 96 20.71 1.01 7.47
CA VAL A 96 19.94 1.93 8.31
C VAL A 96 19.29 1.18 9.47
N CYS A 97 18.69 0.01 9.26
CA CYS A 97 18.13 -0.82 10.32
C CYS A 97 19.18 -1.13 11.41
N ALA A 98 20.43 -1.46 10.99
CA ALA A 98 21.54 -1.70 11.90
C ALA A 98 21.93 -0.43 12.68
N ASN A 99 22.08 0.70 11.98
CA ASN A 99 22.52 1.97 12.54
C ASN A 99 21.55 2.54 13.58
N VAL A 100 20.23 2.38 13.35
CA VAL A 100 19.20 2.81 14.30
C VAL A 100 18.90 1.75 15.37
N GLY A 101 19.53 0.59 15.30
CA GLY A 101 19.41 -0.47 16.29
C GLY A 101 18.09 -1.19 16.31
N LEU A 102 17.43 -1.36 15.14
CA LEU A 102 16.14 -2.07 15.05
C LEU A 102 16.26 -3.51 15.58
N THR A 103 15.40 -3.86 16.50
CA THR A 103 15.26 -5.19 17.08
C THR A 103 14.06 -5.95 16.50
N ARG A 104 13.86 -7.21 16.92
CA ARG A 104 12.69 -8.00 16.50
C ARG A 104 11.35 -7.47 17.01
N ALA A 105 11.35 -6.63 18.04
CA ALA A 105 10.15 -6.04 18.59
C ALA A 105 9.72 -4.77 17.84
N ASP A 106 10.61 -4.21 17.03
CA ASP A 106 10.42 -2.93 16.35
C ASP A 106 9.65 -3.06 15.03
N THR A 107 9.33 -1.93 14.43
CA THR A 107 8.41 -1.88 13.29
C THR A 107 8.97 -1.02 12.16
N ILE A 108 8.88 -1.53 10.93
CA ILE A 108 9.08 -0.74 9.72
C ILE A 108 7.73 -0.20 9.25
N ILE A 109 7.70 1.05 8.81
CA ILE A 109 6.53 1.67 8.17
C ILE A 109 6.91 1.94 6.71
N GLY A 110 6.20 1.31 5.76
CA GLY A 110 6.35 1.59 4.34
C GLY A 110 5.38 2.70 3.92
N LEU A 111 5.88 3.92 3.71
CA LEU A 111 5.10 5.10 3.35
C LEU A 111 5.33 5.46 1.89
N GLY A 112 4.36 5.19 1.02
CA GLY A 112 4.50 5.48 -0.40
C GLY A 112 3.60 4.67 -1.33
N GLY A 113 3.93 4.67 -2.60
CA GLY A 113 3.30 3.82 -3.61
C GLY A 113 3.70 2.35 -3.47
N GLY A 114 3.27 1.52 -4.41
CA GLY A 114 3.53 0.08 -4.40
C GLY A 114 5.01 -0.29 -4.28
N ALA A 115 5.90 0.46 -4.92
CA ALA A 115 7.35 0.21 -4.83
C ALA A 115 7.88 0.37 -3.39
N ALA A 116 7.43 1.40 -2.67
CA ALA A 116 7.83 1.65 -1.29
C ALA A 116 7.25 0.59 -0.34
N THR A 117 5.99 0.22 -0.50
CA THR A 117 5.37 -0.83 0.33
C THR A 117 6.00 -2.20 0.10
N ASP A 118 6.27 -2.57 -1.16
CA ASP A 118 6.94 -3.82 -1.51
C ASP A 118 8.36 -3.89 -0.93
N LEU A 119 9.15 -2.83 -1.09
CA LEU A 119 10.51 -2.77 -0.54
C LEU A 119 10.48 -2.82 0.99
N ALA A 120 9.68 -1.98 1.64
CA ALA A 120 9.56 -1.96 3.10
C ALA A 120 9.14 -3.32 3.66
N GLY A 121 8.19 -3.97 3.02
CA GLY A 121 7.77 -5.33 3.36
C GLY A 121 8.90 -6.35 3.21
N PHE A 122 9.70 -6.26 2.14
CA PHE A 122 10.85 -7.14 1.92
C PHE A 122 11.97 -6.89 2.96
N ILE A 123 12.25 -5.64 3.30
CA ILE A 123 13.19 -5.32 4.38
C ILE A 123 12.70 -5.90 5.71
N ALA A 124 11.42 -5.71 6.03
CA ALA A 124 10.85 -6.27 7.26
C ALA A 124 10.90 -7.81 7.29
N ALA A 125 10.62 -8.46 6.17
CA ALA A 125 10.68 -9.91 6.04
C ALA A 125 12.08 -10.49 6.26
N THR A 126 13.11 -9.75 5.83
CA THR A 126 14.50 -10.22 5.82
C THR A 126 15.30 -9.75 7.03
N TRP A 127 14.99 -8.59 7.61
CA TRP A 127 15.66 -8.10 8.80
C TRP A 127 15.41 -9.01 9.99
N MET A 128 16.46 -9.50 10.62
CA MET A 128 16.42 -10.42 11.78
C MET A 128 15.50 -11.63 11.60
N ARG A 129 15.25 -12.08 10.37
CA ARG A 129 14.34 -13.17 9.94
C ARG A 129 12.86 -12.86 10.13
N GLY A 130 12.51 -11.58 10.07
CA GLY A 130 11.15 -11.07 10.12
C GLY A 130 10.89 -10.19 11.34
N ILE A 131 10.48 -8.94 11.04
CA ILE A 131 9.97 -7.98 12.02
C ILE A 131 8.63 -7.44 11.53
N LYS A 132 7.93 -6.68 12.36
CA LYS A 132 6.66 -6.07 11.97
C LYS A 132 6.81 -5.07 10.85
N VAL A 133 5.82 -5.02 9.96
CA VAL A 133 5.66 -3.95 8.98
C VAL A 133 4.23 -3.40 9.03
N VAL A 134 4.10 -2.10 8.90
CA VAL A 134 2.85 -1.40 8.64
C VAL A 134 2.97 -0.73 7.27
N HIS A 135 1.99 -0.95 6.41
CA HIS A 135 1.92 -0.24 5.13
C HIS A 135 1.04 1.00 5.25
N TYR A 136 1.56 2.11 4.77
CA TYR A 136 0.86 3.37 4.61
C TYR A 136 0.90 3.76 3.12
N PRO A 137 0.05 3.12 2.29
CA PRO A 137 0.01 3.38 0.86
C PRO A 137 -0.48 4.78 0.56
N THR A 138 0.16 5.45 -0.40
CA THR A 138 -0.16 6.83 -0.79
C THR A 138 -0.61 6.97 -2.24
N THR A 139 -0.63 5.89 -3.01
CA THR A 139 -1.24 5.86 -4.34
C THR A 139 -2.48 4.98 -4.33
N LEU A 140 -3.45 5.29 -5.20
CA LEU A 140 -4.68 4.49 -5.29
C LEU A 140 -4.37 3.02 -5.60
N LEU A 141 -3.44 2.77 -6.53
CA LEU A 141 -3.00 1.41 -6.87
C LEU A 141 -2.43 0.66 -5.65
N ALA A 142 -1.60 1.33 -4.84
CA ALA A 142 -1.05 0.70 -3.65
C ALA A 142 -2.12 0.42 -2.59
N MET A 143 -3.09 1.30 -2.41
CA MET A 143 -4.20 1.13 -1.45
C MET A 143 -5.05 -0.10 -1.76
N VAL A 144 -5.40 -0.29 -3.04
CA VAL A 144 -6.33 -1.36 -3.43
C VAL A 144 -5.64 -2.64 -3.89
N ASP A 145 -4.32 -2.58 -4.10
CA ASP A 145 -3.55 -3.75 -4.57
C ASP A 145 -2.26 -3.98 -3.79
N ALA A 146 -1.18 -3.26 -4.02
CA ALA A 146 0.17 -3.65 -3.60
C ALA A 146 0.30 -3.81 -2.08
N ALA A 147 -0.29 -2.94 -1.26
CA ALA A 147 -0.18 -2.98 0.20
C ALA A 147 -0.99 -4.12 0.85
N VAL A 148 -1.90 -4.77 0.13
CA VAL A 148 -2.78 -5.82 0.66
C VAL A 148 -2.34 -7.19 0.17
N GLY A 149 -2.02 -8.11 1.07
CA GLY A 149 -1.78 -9.51 0.73
C GLY A 149 -0.35 -10.00 0.86
N GLY A 150 0.56 -9.20 1.45
CA GLY A 150 1.86 -9.65 1.92
C GLY A 150 2.86 -10.10 0.84
N LYS A 151 2.62 -9.85 -0.44
CA LYS A 151 3.66 -10.00 -1.47
C LYS A 151 4.66 -8.86 -1.31
N THR A 152 5.93 -9.19 -1.14
CA THR A 152 7.01 -8.21 -1.00
C THR A 152 8.18 -8.59 -1.87
N GLY A 153 8.97 -7.64 -2.36
CA GLY A 153 10.10 -8.02 -3.19
C GLY A 153 10.83 -6.86 -3.84
N ILE A 154 11.92 -7.24 -4.49
CA ILE A 154 12.79 -6.37 -5.25
C ILE A 154 12.98 -6.90 -6.67
N ASN A 155 13.44 -6.01 -7.54
CA ASN A 155 13.74 -6.32 -8.93
C ASN A 155 15.19 -6.78 -9.08
N THR A 156 15.43 -7.55 -10.13
CA THR A 156 16.76 -7.98 -10.56
C THR A 156 16.95 -7.65 -12.04
N PRO A 157 18.19 -7.70 -12.56
CA PRO A 157 18.39 -7.55 -14.00
C PRO A 157 17.63 -8.58 -14.86
N ALA A 158 17.26 -9.72 -14.27
CA ALA A 158 16.51 -10.77 -14.96
C ALA A 158 15.00 -10.50 -15.03
N GLY A 159 14.46 -9.63 -14.17
CA GLY A 159 13.03 -9.28 -14.16
C GLY A 159 12.54 -8.67 -12.87
N LYS A 160 11.29 -8.22 -12.90
CA LYS A 160 10.60 -7.62 -11.75
C LYS A 160 10.17 -8.68 -10.75
N ASN A 161 10.26 -8.35 -9.44
CA ASN A 161 9.72 -9.12 -8.32
C ASN A 161 10.22 -10.59 -8.23
N LEU A 162 11.38 -10.92 -8.83
CA LEU A 162 11.92 -12.28 -8.80
C LEU A 162 12.55 -12.65 -7.46
N VAL A 163 12.94 -11.66 -6.66
CA VAL A 163 13.45 -11.87 -5.30
C VAL A 163 12.48 -11.24 -4.32
N GLY A 164 11.89 -12.04 -3.45
CA GLY A 164 10.87 -11.56 -2.53
C GLY A 164 10.53 -12.55 -1.45
N ALA A 165 9.57 -12.16 -0.61
CA ALA A 165 9.02 -12.98 0.45
C ALA A 165 7.51 -12.73 0.58
N PHE A 166 6.80 -13.74 1.09
CA PHE A 166 5.45 -13.52 1.60
C PHE A 166 5.56 -13.08 3.07
N HIS A 167 5.26 -11.83 3.33
CA HIS A 167 5.32 -11.22 4.66
C HIS A 167 4.12 -10.31 4.86
N GLU A 168 3.17 -10.78 5.63
CA GLU A 168 1.92 -10.07 5.87
C GLU A 168 2.16 -8.86 6.79
N PRO A 169 1.57 -7.71 6.48
CA PRO A 169 1.69 -6.54 7.34
C PRO A 169 0.92 -6.73 8.65
N SER A 170 1.34 -6.03 9.69
CA SER A 170 0.59 -5.95 10.94
C SER A 170 -0.66 -5.07 10.82
N ALA A 171 -0.64 -4.12 9.91
CA ALA A 171 -1.78 -3.32 9.47
C ALA A 171 -1.50 -2.65 8.11
N VAL A 172 -2.58 -2.25 7.43
CA VAL A 172 -2.54 -1.33 6.30
C VAL A 172 -3.37 -0.10 6.66
N ILE A 173 -2.77 1.08 6.60
CA ILE A 173 -3.41 2.34 6.95
C ILE A 173 -3.69 3.13 5.67
N VAL A 174 -4.93 3.17 5.27
CA VAL A 174 -5.41 3.87 4.07
C VAL A 174 -5.93 5.24 4.50
N ASP A 175 -5.09 6.24 4.30
CA ASP A 175 -5.45 7.64 4.54
C ASP A 175 -5.90 8.28 3.22
N LEU A 176 -7.19 8.55 3.13
CA LEU A 176 -7.80 9.12 1.92
C LEU A 176 -7.35 10.57 1.63
N GLU A 177 -6.80 11.27 2.62
CA GLU A 177 -6.29 12.64 2.44
C GLU A 177 -5.12 12.69 1.44
N VAL A 178 -4.26 11.67 1.44
CA VAL A 178 -3.10 11.64 0.54
C VAL A 178 -3.47 11.59 -0.95
N LEU A 179 -4.68 11.15 -1.26
CA LEU A 179 -5.19 11.13 -2.64
C LEU A 179 -5.47 12.52 -3.21
N GLU A 180 -5.58 13.55 -2.36
CA GLU A 180 -5.81 14.92 -2.81
C GLU A 180 -4.64 15.49 -3.61
N THR A 181 -3.44 14.99 -3.33
CA THR A 181 -2.19 15.41 -4.01
C THR A 181 -1.74 14.42 -5.09
N LEU A 182 -2.45 13.29 -5.24
CA LEU A 182 -2.09 12.27 -6.23
C LEU A 182 -2.41 12.77 -7.65
N PRO A 183 -1.47 12.71 -8.60
CA PRO A 183 -1.71 13.08 -9.99
C PRO A 183 -2.88 12.30 -10.59
N ARG A 184 -3.66 12.97 -11.45
CA ARG A 184 -4.85 12.38 -12.07
C ARG A 184 -4.55 11.09 -12.82
N ASP A 185 -3.42 11.02 -13.52
CA ASP A 185 -3.04 9.82 -14.28
C ASP A 185 -2.79 8.62 -13.36
N GLU A 186 -2.21 8.84 -12.18
CA GLU A 186 -2.04 7.83 -11.14
C GLU A 186 -3.38 7.41 -10.52
N MET A 187 -4.33 8.35 -10.36
CA MET A 187 -5.70 8.03 -9.95
C MET A 187 -6.40 7.14 -10.97
N VAL A 188 -6.29 7.48 -12.26
CA VAL A 188 -6.88 6.67 -13.34
C VAL A 188 -6.22 5.30 -13.41
N ALA A 189 -4.89 5.21 -13.33
CA ALA A 189 -4.18 3.94 -13.35
C ALA A 189 -4.59 3.03 -12.18
N GLY A 190 -4.66 3.58 -10.96
CA GLY A 190 -5.10 2.82 -9.78
C GLY A 190 -6.56 2.37 -9.86
N SER A 191 -7.41 3.16 -10.51
CA SER A 191 -8.83 2.85 -10.66
C SER A 191 -9.10 1.61 -11.51
N ALA A 192 -8.17 1.22 -12.38
CA ALA A 192 -8.29 0.00 -13.17
C ALA A 192 -8.39 -1.26 -12.28
N GLU A 193 -7.67 -1.28 -11.16
CA GLU A 193 -7.74 -2.37 -10.19
C GLU A 193 -9.09 -2.42 -9.46
N ILE A 194 -9.68 -1.26 -9.19
CA ILE A 194 -11.04 -1.17 -8.61
C ILE A 194 -12.06 -1.73 -9.60
N VAL A 195 -12.02 -1.29 -10.86
CA VAL A 195 -12.91 -1.80 -11.91
C VAL A 195 -12.72 -3.31 -12.09
N LYS A 196 -11.47 -3.79 -12.04
CA LYS A 196 -11.17 -5.23 -12.09
C LYS A 196 -11.86 -5.99 -10.95
N ALA A 197 -11.83 -5.46 -9.72
CA ALA A 197 -12.53 -6.07 -8.58
C ALA A 197 -14.04 -6.12 -8.82
N GLY A 198 -14.61 -5.11 -9.48
CA GLY A 198 -16.00 -5.09 -9.93
C GLY A 198 -16.35 -6.25 -10.86
N PHE A 199 -15.52 -6.53 -11.84
CA PHE A 199 -15.70 -7.66 -12.77
C PHE A 199 -15.49 -9.03 -12.10
N ILE A 200 -14.63 -9.10 -11.08
CA ILE A 200 -14.32 -10.36 -10.41
C ILE A 200 -15.46 -10.77 -9.44
N ALA A 201 -15.95 -9.86 -8.61
CA ALA A 201 -16.79 -10.26 -7.49
C ALA A 201 -17.86 -9.24 -7.03
N ASP A 202 -17.66 -7.94 -7.21
CA ASP A 202 -18.59 -6.92 -6.68
C ASP A 202 -19.10 -5.97 -7.77
N THR A 203 -20.18 -6.35 -8.44
CA THR A 203 -20.78 -5.57 -9.54
C THR A 203 -21.27 -4.18 -9.12
N GLN A 204 -21.50 -3.90 -7.83
CA GLN A 204 -21.84 -2.56 -7.35
C GLN A 204 -20.71 -1.54 -7.60
N ILE A 205 -19.48 -2.01 -7.70
CA ILE A 205 -18.35 -1.16 -8.14
C ILE A 205 -18.63 -0.61 -9.54
N LEU A 206 -19.08 -1.46 -10.45
CA LEU A 206 -19.37 -1.07 -11.84
C LEU A 206 -20.56 -0.11 -11.90
N ASP A 207 -21.62 -0.39 -11.13
CA ASP A 207 -22.81 0.46 -11.05
C ASP A 207 -22.45 1.89 -10.56
N LEU A 208 -21.58 2.01 -9.54
CA LEU A 208 -21.11 3.29 -9.03
C LEU A 208 -20.26 4.06 -10.06
N TYR A 209 -19.42 3.34 -10.80
CA TYR A 209 -18.63 3.93 -11.87
C TYR A 209 -19.46 4.44 -13.04
N GLU A 210 -20.47 3.67 -13.46
CA GLU A 210 -21.37 4.03 -14.56
C GLU A 210 -22.30 5.19 -14.19
N ALA A 211 -22.73 5.25 -12.92
CA ALA A 211 -23.61 6.31 -12.44
C ALA A 211 -22.95 7.69 -12.46
N ASP A 212 -21.70 7.80 -12.00
CA ASP A 212 -20.91 9.04 -12.01
C ASP A 212 -19.41 8.75 -12.06
N PRO A 213 -18.79 8.66 -13.25
CA PRO A 213 -17.37 8.42 -13.40
C PRO A 213 -16.46 9.50 -12.80
N GLN A 214 -16.99 10.72 -12.61
CA GLN A 214 -16.21 11.80 -11.98
C GLN A 214 -16.21 11.66 -10.45
N ALA A 215 -17.35 11.35 -9.87
CA ALA A 215 -17.43 11.03 -8.44
C ALA A 215 -16.62 9.79 -8.08
N ALA A 216 -16.52 8.81 -8.99
CA ALA A 216 -15.73 7.60 -8.83
C ALA A 216 -14.21 7.84 -8.68
N LEU A 217 -13.70 8.98 -9.17
CA LEU A 217 -12.32 9.42 -9.03
C LEU A 217 -12.13 10.57 -8.03
N ASN A 218 -13.18 10.94 -7.31
CA ASN A 218 -13.14 12.04 -6.35
C ASN A 218 -13.01 11.49 -4.92
N PRO A 219 -11.94 11.86 -4.17
CA PRO A 219 -11.78 11.45 -2.78
C PRO A 219 -12.95 11.83 -1.86
N TYR A 220 -13.74 12.83 -2.24
CA TYR A 220 -14.96 13.26 -1.55
C TYR A 220 -16.27 12.79 -2.21
N GLY A 221 -16.16 12.02 -3.28
CA GLY A 221 -17.28 11.38 -3.98
C GLY A 221 -17.49 9.93 -3.57
N SER A 222 -17.70 9.05 -4.57
CA SER A 222 -17.85 7.61 -4.35
C SER A 222 -16.52 6.85 -4.23
N LEU A 223 -15.38 7.48 -4.49
CA LEU A 223 -14.07 6.82 -4.43
C LEU A 223 -13.78 6.12 -3.09
N PRO A 224 -14.07 6.69 -1.90
CA PRO A 224 -13.85 6.00 -0.63
C PRO A 224 -14.61 4.67 -0.52
N GLU A 225 -15.85 4.62 -0.97
CA GLU A 225 -16.65 3.39 -1.01
C GLU A 225 -16.06 2.38 -2.01
N LEU A 226 -15.65 2.85 -3.18
CA LEU A 226 -15.01 2.02 -4.20
C LEU A 226 -13.70 1.41 -3.71
N ILE A 227 -12.87 2.16 -3.00
CA ILE A 227 -11.64 1.67 -2.36
C ILE A 227 -11.98 0.55 -1.37
N ALA A 228 -12.94 0.79 -0.48
CA ALA A 228 -13.31 -0.20 0.53
C ALA A 228 -13.83 -1.50 -0.09
N ARG A 229 -14.68 -1.41 -1.11
CA ARG A 229 -15.19 -2.57 -1.85
C ARG A 229 -14.08 -3.35 -2.55
N ALA A 230 -13.16 -2.65 -3.24
CA ALA A 230 -12.04 -3.30 -3.93
C ALA A 230 -11.09 -4.00 -2.93
N ILE A 231 -10.81 -3.36 -1.79
CA ILE A 231 -10.02 -3.97 -0.71
C ILE A 231 -10.74 -5.19 -0.13
N GLN A 232 -12.06 -5.15 0.05
CA GLN A 232 -12.82 -6.29 0.54
C GLN A 232 -12.71 -7.48 -0.40
N VAL A 233 -12.91 -7.28 -1.71
CA VAL A 233 -12.73 -8.34 -2.72
C VAL A 233 -11.33 -8.94 -2.64
N LYS A 234 -10.31 -8.10 -2.53
CA LYS A 234 -8.94 -8.59 -2.41
C LYS A 234 -8.68 -9.33 -1.11
N ALA A 235 -9.18 -8.81 0.01
CA ALA A 235 -9.07 -9.43 1.33
C ALA A 235 -9.69 -10.83 1.35
N ASP A 236 -10.86 -11.00 0.73
CA ASP A 236 -11.55 -12.29 0.65
C ASP A 236 -10.71 -13.32 -0.13
N VAL A 237 -10.16 -12.92 -1.27
CA VAL A 237 -9.29 -13.80 -2.08
C VAL A 237 -7.99 -14.16 -1.35
N VAL A 238 -7.31 -13.16 -0.77
CA VAL A 238 -6.02 -13.37 -0.06
C VAL A 238 -6.21 -14.22 1.20
N SER A 239 -7.34 -14.09 1.88
CA SER A 239 -7.66 -14.87 3.09
C SER A 239 -7.72 -16.38 2.80
N VAL A 240 -8.11 -16.76 1.58
CA VAL A 240 -8.20 -18.16 1.16
C VAL A 240 -6.91 -18.65 0.50
N ASP A 241 -6.23 -17.81 -0.28
CA ASP A 241 -5.07 -18.18 -1.09
C ASP A 241 -3.96 -17.13 -1.03
N LEU A 242 -3.20 -17.10 0.06
CA LEU A 242 -2.10 -16.16 0.26
C LEU A 242 -0.97 -16.33 -0.77
N LYS A 243 -0.67 -17.57 -1.18
CA LYS A 243 0.51 -17.93 -2.00
C LYS A 243 0.22 -18.05 -3.49
N GLU A 244 -0.99 -17.68 -3.93
CA GLU A 244 -1.38 -17.72 -5.35
C GLU A 244 -1.28 -19.14 -5.94
N SER A 245 -1.80 -20.10 -5.21
CA SER A 245 -1.77 -21.52 -5.61
C SER A 245 -2.93 -21.89 -6.54
N SER A 246 -4.01 -21.09 -6.58
CA SER A 246 -5.17 -21.34 -7.44
C SER A 246 -6.15 -20.15 -7.52
N LEU A 247 -6.87 -19.85 -6.43
CA LEU A 247 -7.95 -18.85 -6.44
C LEU A 247 -7.42 -17.41 -6.66
N ARG A 248 -6.25 -17.10 -6.14
CA ARG A 248 -5.65 -15.77 -6.28
C ARG A 248 -5.29 -15.41 -7.73
N GLU A 249 -5.16 -16.40 -8.61
CA GLU A 249 -4.96 -16.18 -10.05
C GLU A 249 -6.09 -15.36 -10.68
N ILE A 250 -7.30 -15.37 -10.10
CA ILE A 250 -8.42 -14.54 -10.56
C ILE A 250 -8.09 -13.05 -10.50
N LEU A 251 -7.20 -12.63 -9.58
CA LEU A 251 -6.74 -11.24 -9.48
C LEU A 251 -5.85 -10.84 -10.68
N ASN A 252 -5.40 -11.78 -11.50
CA ASN A 252 -4.68 -11.54 -12.76
C ASN A 252 -5.63 -11.34 -13.96
N TYR A 253 -6.96 -11.28 -13.71
CA TYR A 253 -7.95 -11.06 -14.75
C TYR A 253 -7.60 -9.82 -15.59
N GLY A 254 -7.60 -9.97 -16.90
CA GLY A 254 -7.26 -8.90 -17.84
C GLY A 254 -5.76 -8.66 -18.06
N HIS A 255 -4.84 -9.14 -17.22
CA HIS A 255 -3.40 -8.91 -17.38
C HIS A 255 -2.88 -9.42 -18.73
N THR A 256 -3.26 -10.64 -19.14
CA THR A 256 -2.83 -11.22 -20.41
C THR A 256 -3.32 -10.38 -21.60
N TYR A 257 -4.56 -9.89 -21.54
CA TYR A 257 -5.13 -9.05 -22.58
C TYR A 257 -4.46 -7.67 -22.62
N GLY A 258 -4.22 -7.05 -21.44
CA GLY A 258 -3.50 -5.78 -21.32
C GLY A 258 -2.08 -5.87 -21.88
N LEU A 259 -1.34 -6.92 -21.55
CA LEU A 259 0.00 -7.16 -22.08
C LEU A 259 -0.03 -7.35 -23.61
N SER A 260 -1.04 -8.03 -24.15
CA SER A 260 -1.21 -8.17 -25.61
C SER A 260 -1.46 -6.83 -26.29
N LEU A 261 -2.25 -5.94 -25.68
CA LEU A 261 -2.51 -4.59 -26.21
C LEU A 261 -1.25 -3.71 -26.21
N ILE A 262 -0.38 -3.82 -25.21
CA ILE A 262 0.90 -3.10 -25.19
C ILE A 262 1.77 -3.54 -26.37
N HIS A 263 1.86 -4.83 -26.66
CA HIS A 263 2.60 -5.34 -27.82
C HIS A 263 2.01 -4.89 -29.17
N ILE A 264 0.70 -4.64 -29.23
CA ILE A 264 0.03 -4.16 -30.45
C ILE A 264 0.19 -2.64 -30.61
N SER A 265 0.16 -1.89 -29.52
CA SER A 265 0.20 -0.42 -29.52
C SER A 265 1.61 0.19 -29.53
N GLU A 266 2.64 -0.58 -29.20
CA GLU A 266 4.04 -0.21 -29.40
C GLU A 266 4.59 -0.92 -30.65
N PRO A 267 4.47 -0.32 -31.84
CA PRO A 267 5.17 -0.85 -33.01
C PRO A 267 6.67 -0.80 -32.72
N THR A 268 7.33 -1.94 -32.86
CA THR A 268 8.78 -2.10 -32.74
C THR A 268 9.47 -0.89 -33.38
N ARG A 269 10.14 -0.08 -32.56
CA ARG A 269 11.03 0.97 -33.07
C ARG A 269 12.13 0.27 -33.89
N PRO A 270 12.39 0.75 -35.13
CA PRO A 270 13.47 0.21 -35.93
C PRO A 270 14.84 0.42 -35.31
#